data_84302f3980cb13f0a12e4a668799a654
#
_entry.id   84302f3980cb13f0a12e4a668799a654
#
_cell.length_a   1.000
_cell.length_b   1.000
_cell.length_c   1.000
_cell.angle_alpha   90.00
_cell.angle_beta   90.00
_cell.angle_gamma   90.00
#
_symmetry.space_group_name_H-M   'P 1'
#
loop_
_entity.id
_entity.type
_entity.pdbx_description
1 polymer ?
#
loop_
_entity_poly.entity_id
_entity_poly.type
_entity_poly.pdbx_seq_one_letter_code
_entity_poly.pdbx_strand_id
1 'polypeptide(L)'
;MKTYKNKYILPVLAAALYCMTAAGFGQKDSTITLPWNEQRTYYQTTGSYLFIKGSSLDGKMMGDLRNRLTGLITGLDVTELAGGFEASGYAMYTMNTNKLAMKMRGCSNLMCIVNDMYIPFSQLLLDPNQIESITVLSDVADRAKYGPLASDGALLIRTKQGGYNTPMRITVDMESGVSFAGRVSEWVNGVDYARMNNDARAVSGYDVLFAPEAISGFGKNDPYDMQYPNVDYKSLMYKNSYPISRAGVSFYGGGNSVKYSFALNGLYSGDLVKGGSQSDFSKFTISTGLAAKIGRYIEVGVDFSTLLSFNRYTRVDWNSYRIVPAVSFPLTMGTVESGSAEGDEGLLGTTIYGVSRTFPDNYYALLKEGGFRTERLRTGLLNASVNVDLSWLLKGLKSRTWLSTSNFVQTTVGKSNDYLAFYWERTTGKDLISTHKGSKASGKGMLSQYTVQGLGFYERLSYDRLFGKHN
;
A
#
# COMPACT_ATOMS: atom_id res chain seq x y z
N MET A 1 7.88 27.01 -41.14
CA MET A 1 7.02 25.85 -40.81
C MET A 1 7.75 24.59 -41.26
N LYS A 2 8.50 23.91 -40.35
CA LYS A 2 9.24 22.69 -40.64
C LYS A 2 8.42 21.50 -40.14
N THR A 3 7.89 20.73 -41.06
CA THR A 3 7.21 19.47 -40.81
C THR A 3 8.17 18.42 -40.29
N TYR A 4 8.13 18.12 -38.99
CA TYR A 4 8.80 16.96 -38.42
C TYR A 4 8.05 15.70 -38.83
N LYS A 5 8.59 14.94 -39.78
CA LYS A 5 8.10 13.60 -40.14
C LYS A 5 8.40 12.62 -38.97
N ASN A 6 7.36 12.22 -38.29
CA ASN A 6 7.38 11.24 -37.23
C ASN A 6 7.72 9.82 -37.77
N LYS A 7 9.00 9.53 -37.97
CA LYS A 7 9.48 8.19 -38.45
C LYS A 7 9.43 7.09 -37.37
N TYR A 8 9.12 7.44 -36.12
CA TYR A 8 9.18 6.49 -34.98
C TYR A 8 7.84 6.06 -34.42
N ILE A 9 6.73 6.64 -34.85
CA ILE A 9 5.40 6.29 -34.34
C ILE A 9 4.92 4.94 -34.91
N LEU A 10 5.21 4.65 -36.16
CA LEU A 10 4.78 3.38 -36.78
C LEU A 10 5.41 2.13 -36.15
N PRO A 11 6.73 2.07 -35.87
CA PRO A 11 7.31 0.87 -35.26
C PRO A 11 6.91 0.72 -33.78
N VAL A 12 6.65 1.80 -33.04
CA VAL A 12 6.15 1.72 -31.67
C VAL A 12 4.70 1.24 -31.61
N LEU A 13 3.85 1.70 -32.53
CA LEU A 13 2.48 1.20 -32.70
C LEU A 13 2.44 -0.27 -33.14
N ALA A 14 3.34 -0.67 -34.04
CA ALA A 14 3.45 -2.07 -34.50
C ALA A 14 3.96 -2.98 -33.36
N ALA A 15 4.92 -2.53 -32.54
CA ALA A 15 5.38 -3.28 -31.39
C ALA A 15 4.30 -3.37 -30.30
N ALA A 16 3.53 -2.32 -30.06
CA ALA A 16 2.40 -2.34 -29.14
C ALA A 16 1.27 -3.25 -29.61
N LEU A 17 0.97 -3.27 -30.92
CA LEU A 17 -0.01 -4.19 -31.51
C LEU A 17 0.47 -5.64 -31.44
N TYR A 18 1.76 -5.89 -31.66
CA TYR A 18 2.36 -7.23 -31.56
C TYR A 18 2.36 -7.75 -30.13
N CYS A 19 2.62 -6.89 -29.15
CA CYS A 19 2.47 -7.24 -27.73
C CYS A 19 1.02 -7.52 -27.33
N MET A 20 0.05 -6.81 -27.89
CA MET A 20 -1.38 -7.06 -27.63
C MET A 20 -1.87 -8.39 -28.24
N THR A 21 -1.36 -8.77 -29.41
CA THR A 21 -1.72 -10.06 -30.03
C THR A 21 -1.02 -11.25 -29.38
N ALA A 22 0.20 -11.09 -28.88
CA ALA A 22 0.93 -12.16 -28.19
C ALA A 22 0.34 -12.49 -26.80
N ALA A 23 -0.29 -11.54 -26.14
CA ALA A 23 -0.93 -11.78 -24.83
C ALA A 23 -2.24 -12.58 -24.91
N GLY A 24 -2.88 -12.63 -26.11
CA GLY A 24 -4.18 -13.28 -26.30
C GLY A 24 -4.15 -14.75 -26.69
N PHE A 25 -3.04 -15.28 -27.19
CA PHE A 25 -2.99 -16.62 -27.80
C PHE A 25 -2.41 -17.74 -26.92
N GLY A 26 -1.83 -17.42 -25.76
CA GLY A 26 -1.21 -18.41 -24.88
C GLY A 26 -2.14 -19.13 -23.89
N GLN A 27 -3.43 -18.85 -23.89
CA GLN A 27 -4.37 -19.32 -22.85
C GLN A 27 -5.13 -20.62 -23.19
N LYS A 28 -4.90 -21.19 -24.38
CA LYS A 28 -5.74 -22.28 -24.91
C LYS A 28 -5.66 -23.61 -24.16
N ASP A 29 -4.56 -23.89 -23.45
CA ASP A 29 -4.36 -25.18 -22.75
C ASP A 29 -4.18 -25.04 -21.23
N SER A 30 -4.60 -23.91 -20.65
CA SER A 30 -4.43 -23.66 -19.22
C SER A 30 -5.52 -24.37 -18.43
N THR A 31 -5.12 -25.16 -17.46
CA THR A 31 -6.01 -25.66 -16.44
C THR A 31 -6.39 -24.51 -15.51
N ILE A 32 -7.68 -24.22 -15.41
CA ILE A 32 -8.25 -23.19 -14.54
C ILE A 32 -8.62 -23.85 -13.23
N THR A 33 -8.20 -23.25 -12.12
CA THR A 33 -8.68 -23.65 -10.81
C THR A 33 -9.97 -22.90 -10.52
N LEU A 34 -11.06 -23.63 -10.47
CA LEU A 34 -12.39 -23.15 -10.12
C LEU A 34 -12.61 -23.19 -8.60
N PRO A 35 -13.77 -22.68 -8.14
CA PRO A 35 -14.21 -22.83 -6.75
C PRO A 35 -13.99 -24.24 -6.24
N TRP A 36 -13.53 -24.36 -4.99
CA TRP A 36 -13.35 -25.64 -4.30
C TRP A 36 -12.23 -26.54 -4.88
N ASN A 37 -11.20 -25.90 -5.47
CA ASN A 37 -10.04 -26.59 -6.06
C ASN A 37 -10.39 -27.54 -7.21
N GLU A 38 -11.49 -27.30 -7.88
CA GLU A 38 -11.84 -28.00 -9.10
C GLU A 38 -10.93 -27.52 -10.22
N GLN A 39 -10.21 -28.43 -10.88
CA GLN A 39 -9.38 -28.11 -12.02
C GLN A 39 -10.12 -28.49 -13.31
N ARG A 40 -10.33 -27.52 -14.18
CA ARG A 40 -10.89 -27.73 -15.51
C ARG A 40 -10.06 -27.03 -16.56
N THR A 41 -10.08 -27.56 -17.78
CA THR A 41 -9.52 -26.80 -18.92
C THR A 41 -10.47 -25.67 -19.28
N TYR A 42 -9.93 -24.60 -19.85
CA TYR A 42 -10.73 -23.42 -20.25
C TYR A 42 -11.97 -23.81 -21.09
N TYR A 43 -11.85 -24.81 -21.95
CA TYR A 43 -12.94 -25.30 -22.80
C TYR A 43 -14.05 -26.06 -22.07
N GLN A 44 -13.80 -26.50 -20.84
CA GLN A 44 -14.78 -27.21 -20.02
C GLN A 44 -15.57 -26.28 -19.12
N THR A 45 -15.31 -24.97 -19.20
CA THR A 45 -15.99 -23.97 -18.38
C THR A 45 -17.00 -23.20 -19.21
N THR A 46 -18.20 -23.05 -18.70
CA THR A 46 -19.28 -22.25 -19.31
C THR A 46 -19.27 -20.82 -18.83
N GLY A 47 -18.54 -20.52 -17.74
CA GLY A 47 -18.44 -19.21 -17.12
C GLY A 47 -17.36 -18.32 -17.74
N SER A 48 -17.45 -17.03 -17.47
CA SER A 48 -16.42 -16.04 -17.83
C SER A 48 -15.33 -15.97 -16.76
N TYR A 49 -14.20 -16.60 -17.01
CA TYR A 49 -13.06 -16.60 -16.10
C TYR A 49 -11.88 -15.86 -16.72
N LEU A 50 -11.19 -15.06 -15.92
CA LEU A 50 -9.87 -14.57 -16.25
C LEU A 50 -8.86 -15.32 -15.37
N PHE A 51 -7.93 -15.99 -16.03
CA PHE A 51 -6.87 -16.75 -15.38
C PHE A 51 -5.52 -16.06 -15.58
N ILE A 52 -4.81 -15.81 -14.49
CA ILE A 52 -3.50 -15.16 -14.48
C ILE A 52 -2.51 -16.13 -13.84
N LYS A 53 -1.45 -16.48 -14.54
CA LYS A 53 -0.35 -17.26 -13.97
C LYS A 53 0.50 -16.37 -13.05
N GLY A 54 1.03 -16.94 -11.98
CA GLY A 54 1.93 -16.22 -11.07
C GLY A 54 3.14 -15.62 -11.77
N SER A 55 3.69 -16.29 -12.79
CA SER A 55 4.79 -15.76 -13.60
C SER A 55 4.46 -14.45 -14.34
N SER A 56 3.20 -14.15 -14.60
CA SER A 56 2.80 -12.85 -15.18
C SER A 56 2.92 -11.68 -14.18
N LEU A 57 3.14 -11.99 -12.92
CA LEU A 57 3.37 -11.00 -11.85
C LEU A 57 4.86 -10.68 -11.68
N ASP A 58 5.74 -11.47 -12.30
CA ASP A 58 7.18 -11.28 -12.21
C ASP A 58 7.64 -10.02 -12.97
N GLY A 59 8.79 -9.48 -12.60
CA GLY A 59 9.43 -8.36 -13.30
C GLY A 59 8.81 -6.97 -13.03
N LYS A 60 7.76 -6.89 -12.25
CA LYS A 60 7.21 -5.61 -11.80
C LYS A 60 7.70 -5.33 -10.38
N MET A 61 8.59 -4.37 -10.25
CA MET A 61 9.21 -3.98 -8.98
C MET A 61 8.27 -3.21 -8.05
N MET A 62 7.02 -3.62 -7.97
CA MET A 62 6.01 -3.03 -7.12
C MET A 62 5.83 -3.90 -5.86
N GLY A 63 5.95 -3.29 -4.69
CA GLY A 63 5.91 -3.99 -3.40
C GLY A 63 4.56 -4.58 -3.04
N ASP A 64 3.48 -4.09 -3.66
CA ASP A 64 2.11 -4.53 -3.38
C ASP A 64 1.54 -5.35 -4.53
N LEU A 65 0.91 -6.49 -4.19
CA LEU A 65 0.25 -7.35 -5.18
C LEU A 65 -0.79 -6.59 -6.01
N ARG A 66 -1.53 -5.68 -5.39
CA ARG A 66 -2.59 -4.90 -6.06
C ARG A 66 -2.06 -4.07 -7.21
N ASN A 67 -0.91 -3.43 -7.02
CA ASN A 67 -0.24 -2.68 -8.10
C ASN A 67 0.22 -3.60 -9.23
N ARG A 68 0.66 -4.81 -8.91
CA ARG A 68 1.04 -5.80 -9.93
C ARG A 68 -0.14 -6.31 -10.76
N LEU A 69 -1.35 -6.30 -10.19
CA LEU A 69 -2.59 -6.68 -10.88
C LEU A 69 -3.12 -5.59 -11.83
N THR A 70 -2.63 -4.36 -11.70
CA THR A 70 -3.03 -3.24 -12.56
C THR A 70 -2.75 -3.55 -14.02
N GLY A 71 -3.79 -3.44 -14.84
CA GLY A 71 -3.71 -3.73 -16.28
C GLY A 71 -3.72 -5.22 -16.64
N LEU A 72 -3.72 -6.15 -15.67
CA LEU A 72 -3.83 -7.58 -15.92
C LEU A 72 -5.27 -8.10 -15.83
N ILE A 73 -6.13 -7.42 -15.08
CA ILE A 73 -7.51 -7.82 -14.85
C ILE A 73 -8.46 -6.80 -15.49
N THR A 74 -9.24 -7.25 -16.44
CA THR A 74 -10.25 -6.41 -17.11
C THR A 74 -11.33 -5.99 -16.11
N GLY A 75 -11.56 -4.67 -16.00
CA GLY A 75 -12.54 -4.10 -15.08
C GLY A 75 -12.04 -3.96 -13.64
N LEU A 76 -10.78 -4.27 -13.37
CA LEU A 76 -10.13 -3.96 -12.11
C LEU A 76 -9.51 -2.55 -12.20
N ASP A 77 -10.02 -1.66 -11.38
CA ASP A 77 -9.45 -0.34 -11.14
C ASP A 77 -8.66 -0.36 -9.83
N VAL A 78 -7.39 -0.01 -9.91
CA VAL A 78 -6.51 0.14 -8.76
C VAL A 78 -6.12 1.60 -8.69
N THR A 79 -6.74 2.31 -7.76
CA THR A 79 -6.48 3.74 -7.56
C THR A 79 -5.59 3.91 -6.34
N GLU A 80 -4.46 4.57 -6.54
CA GLU A 80 -3.63 5.03 -5.43
C GLU A 80 -4.29 6.26 -4.82
N LEU A 81 -4.71 6.16 -3.56
CA LEU A 81 -5.29 7.27 -2.85
C LEU A 81 -4.22 8.33 -2.59
N ALA A 82 -4.57 9.60 -2.82
CA ALA A 82 -3.65 10.72 -2.66
C ALA A 82 -2.94 10.70 -1.30
N GLY A 83 -1.63 10.77 -1.33
CA GLY A 83 -0.80 10.80 -0.14
C GLY A 83 0.22 9.65 -0.02
N GLY A 84 0.34 8.75 -1.02
CA GLY A 84 1.36 7.70 -1.05
C GLY A 84 1.35 6.81 0.20
N PHE A 85 2.49 6.50 0.79
CA PHE A 85 2.61 5.81 2.07
C PHE A 85 2.20 6.66 3.28
N GLU A 86 1.85 7.90 3.07
CA GLU A 86 1.55 8.86 4.11
C GLU A 86 0.10 8.76 4.52
N ALA A 87 -0.18 7.97 5.53
CA ALA A 87 -1.47 7.96 6.17
C ALA A 87 -1.71 9.32 6.82
N SER A 88 -2.58 10.12 6.24
CA SER A 88 -3.15 11.24 6.96
C SER A 88 -3.72 10.76 8.29
N GLY A 89 -3.57 11.53 9.35
CA GLY A 89 -4.00 11.16 10.70
C GLY A 89 -5.48 10.78 10.87
N TYR A 90 -6.28 10.90 9.81
CA TYR A 90 -7.67 10.47 9.74
C TYR A 90 -7.87 9.03 9.23
N ALA A 91 -6.86 8.39 8.66
CA ALA A 91 -6.94 6.97 8.29
C ALA A 91 -6.98 6.02 9.50
N MET A 92 -7.01 6.57 10.71
CA MET A 92 -7.04 5.83 11.97
C MET A 92 -8.29 4.95 12.15
N TYR A 93 -9.36 5.19 11.38
CA TYR A 93 -10.61 4.42 11.46
C TYR A 93 -10.91 3.58 10.21
N THR A 94 -10.17 3.76 9.14
CA THR A 94 -10.27 2.89 7.98
C THR A 94 -9.09 1.93 8.01
N MET A 95 -9.36 0.64 7.96
CA MET A 95 -8.38 -0.46 7.86
C MET A 95 -7.49 -0.36 6.60
N ASN A 96 -7.20 0.82 6.16
CA ASN A 96 -6.49 1.08 4.93
C ASN A 96 -5.04 1.39 5.24
N THR A 97 -4.32 0.40 5.75
CA THR A 97 -2.86 0.43 5.82
C THR A 97 -2.23 0.54 4.44
N ASN A 98 -3.04 0.30 3.43
CA ASN A 98 -2.67 0.37 2.04
C ASN A 98 -3.60 1.35 1.34
N LYS A 99 -3.10 2.48 0.98
CA LYS A 99 -3.79 3.56 0.26
C LYS A 99 -4.21 3.20 -1.18
N LEU A 100 -4.18 1.92 -1.52
CA LEU A 100 -4.69 1.41 -2.78
C LEU A 100 -6.15 1.01 -2.60
N ALA A 101 -7.03 1.80 -3.18
CA ALA A 101 -8.40 1.39 -3.38
C ALA A 101 -8.48 0.50 -4.61
N MET A 102 -9.17 -0.64 -4.48
CA MET A 102 -9.47 -1.49 -5.63
C MET A 102 -10.97 -1.58 -5.82
N LYS A 103 -11.36 -1.47 -7.06
CA LYS A 103 -12.74 -1.64 -7.48
C LYS A 103 -12.81 -2.63 -8.63
N MET A 104 -13.71 -3.57 -8.54
CA MET A 104 -14.06 -4.44 -9.66
C MET A 104 -15.34 -3.94 -10.29
N ARG A 105 -15.27 -3.45 -11.55
CA ARG A 105 -16.42 -2.89 -12.26
C ARG A 105 -17.21 -1.86 -11.44
N GLY A 106 -16.48 -1.00 -10.71
CA GLY A 106 -17.04 0.04 -9.85
C GLY A 106 -17.37 -0.38 -8.40
N CYS A 107 -17.40 -1.67 -8.08
CA CYS A 107 -17.71 -2.20 -6.77
C CYS A 107 -16.46 -2.36 -5.90
N SER A 108 -16.53 -2.00 -4.62
CA SER A 108 -15.38 -1.91 -3.71
C SER A 108 -15.18 -3.13 -2.81
N ASN A 109 -16.19 -4.00 -2.66
CA ASN A 109 -16.15 -5.13 -1.73
C ASN A 109 -15.72 -6.42 -2.43
N LEU A 110 -14.50 -6.41 -2.98
CA LEU A 110 -13.96 -7.58 -3.66
C LEU A 110 -13.61 -8.68 -2.65
N MET A 111 -14.15 -9.87 -2.85
CA MET A 111 -13.84 -11.05 -2.04
C MET A 111 -12.53 -11.68 -2.50
N CYS A 112 -11.62 -11.97 -1.58
CA CYS A 112 -10.42 -12.75 -1.85
C CYS A 112 -10.49 -14.10 -1.16
N ILE A 113 -10.13 -15.14 -1.92
CA ILE A 113 -10.09 -16.52 -1.42
C ILE A 113 -8.69 -17.05 -1.69
N VAL A 114 -7.92 -17.23 -0.63
CA VAL A 114 -6.54 -17.72 -0.70
C VAL A 114 -6.51 -19.15 -0.20
N ASN A 115 -6.15 -20.10 -1.06
CA ASN A 115 -6.10 -21.54 -0.74
C ASN A 115 -7.40 -22.01 -0.05
N ASP A 116 -8.55 -21.64 -0.62
CA ASP A 116 -9.90 -21.93 -0.12
C ASP A 116 -10.32 -21.19 1.18
N MET A 117 -9.51 -20.24 1.67
CA MET A 117 -9.85 -19.42 2.81
C MET A 117 -10.23 -18.01 2.40
N TYR A 118 -11.34 -17.50 2.95
CA TYR A 118 -11.74 -16.11 2.77
C TYR A 118 -10.82 -15.17 3.53
N ILE A 119 -10.32 -14.17 2.84
CA ILE A 119 -9.53 -13.07 3.39
C ILE A 119 -10.13 -11.77 2.88
N PRO A 120 -10.47 -10.81 3.75
CA PRO A 120 -10.84 -9.47 3.30
C PRO A 120 -9.76 -8.89 2.41
N PHE A 121 -10.16 -8.28 1.29
CA PHE A 121 -9.19 -7.78 0.31
C PHE A 121 -8.19 -6.77 0.91
N SER A 122 -8.64 -5.94 1.86
CA SER A 122 -7.79 -5.00 2.60
C SER A 122 -6.66 -5.68 3.39
N GLN A 123 -6.82 -6.96 3.72
CA GLN A 123 -5.85 -7.78 4.46
C GLN A 123 -5.01 -8.67 3.53
N LEU A 124 -5.22 -8.58 2.21
CA LEU A 124 -4.47 -9.34 1.22
C LEU A 124 -3.07 -8.74 1.03
N LEU A 125 -2.12 -9.26 1.77
CA LEU A 125 -0.73 -8.80 1.76
C LEU A 125 0.24 -9.91 1.30
N LEU A 126 -0.23 -10.81 0.43
CA LEU A 126 0.60 -11.87 -0.13
C LEU A 126 1.77 -11.32 -0.94
N ASP A 127 2.87 -12.02 -0.86
CA ASP A 127 3.99 -11.76 -1.75
C ASP A 127 3.70 -12.34 -3.15
N PRO A 128 3.89 -11.57 -4.23
CA PRO A 128 3.63 -12.03 -5.60
C PRO A 128 4.37 -13.32 -5.97
N ASN A 129 5.59 -13.52 -5.45
CA ASN A 129 6.37 -14.73 -5.74
C ASN A 129 5.79 -16.00 -5.11
N GLN A 130 4.91 -15.88 -4.13
CA GLN A 130 4.20 -17.02 -3.53
C GLN A 130 3.00 -17.47 -4.37
N ILE A 131 2.59 -16.67 -5.35
CA ILE A 131 1.37 -16.91 -6.12
C ILE A 131 1.68 -17.85 -7.28
N GLU A 132 0.91 -18.92 -7.36
CA GLU A 132 0.89 -19.83 -8.50
C GLU A 132 -0.07 -19.34 -9.58
N SER A 133 -1.28 -18.95 -9.16
CA SER A 133 -2.31 -18.46 -10.08
C SER A 133 -3.34 -17.59 -9.38
N ILE A 134 -3.98 -16.73 -10.16
CA ILE A 134 -5.15 -15.95 -9.75
C ILE A 134 -6.26 -16.22 -10.77
N THR A 135 -7.43 -16.65 -10.30
CA THR A 135 -8.63 -16.78 -11.11
C THR A 135 -9.64 -15.73 -10.66
N VAL A 136 -10.11 -14.93 -11.60
CA VAL A 136 -11.14 -13.91 -11.36
C VAL A 136 -12.50 -14.50 -11.71
N LEU A 137 -13.39 -14.55 -10.74
CA LEU A 137 -14.77 -14.98 -10.94
C LEU A 137 -15.61 -13.77 -11.33
N SER A 138 -15.96 -13.70 -12.60
CA SER A 138 -16.80 -12.63 -13.15
C SER A 138 -18.26 -13.03 -13.28
N ASP A 139 -18.54 -14.33 -13.39
CA ASP A 139 -19.90 -14.87 -13.55
C ASP A 139 -20.65 -14.93 -12.22
N VAL A 140 -21.91 -14.54 -12.24
CA VAL A 140 -22.80 -14.55 -11.07
C VAL A 140 -23.03 -15.96 -10.55
N ALA A 141 -23.19 -16.95 -11.44
CA ALA A 141 -23.41 -18.34 -11.06
C ALA A 141 -22.24 -18.93 -10.26
N ASP A 142 -21.01 -18.59 -10.65
CA ASP A 142 -19.82 -19.06 -9.92
C ASP A 142 -19.60 -18.30 -8.63
N ARG A 143 -19.89 -17.01 -8.61
CA ARG A 143 -19.85 -16.19 -7.39
C ARG A 143 -20.90 -16.61 -6.36
N ALA A 144 -22.07 -17.05 -6.81
CA ALA A 144 -23.16 -17.53 -5.93
C ALA A 144 -22.72 -18.67 -5.02
N LYS A 145 -21.75 -19.48 -5.43
CA LYS A 145 -21.16 -20.56 -4.60
C LYS A 145 -20.49 -20.04 -3.32
N TYR A 146 -20.10 -18.77 -3.29
CA TYR A 146 -19.46 -18.12 -2.15
C TYR A 146 -20.41 -17.20 -1.36
N GLY A 147 -21.70 -17.16 -1.75
CA GLY A 147 -22.72 -16.38 -1.07
C GLY A 147 -22.63 -14.87 -1.30
N PRO A 148 -23.32 -14.07 -0.46
CA PRO A 148 -23.46 -12.62 -0.66
C PRO A 148 -22.14 -11.85 -0.64
N LEU A 149 -21.12 -12.36 0.06
CA LEU A 149 -19.81 -11.71 0.15
C LEU A 149 -19.09 -11.61 -1.20
N ALA A 150 -19.44 -12.46 -2.17
CA ALA A 150 -18.87 -12.46 -3.51
C ALA A 150 -19.70 -11.65 -4.53
N SER A 151 -20.72 -10.89 -4.08
CA SER A 151 -21.62 -10.12 -4.96
C SER A 151 -20.89 -9.17 -5.89
N ASP A 152 -19.83 -8.55 -5.42
CA ASP A 152 -19.06 -7.53 -6.14
C ASP A 152 -17.92 -8.11 -6.98
N GLY A 153 -17.61 -9.39 -6.81
CA GLY A 153 -16.54 -10.10 -7.49
C GLY A 153 -15.73 -10.96 -6.53
N ALA A 154 -15.04 -11.96 -7.07
CA ALA A 154 -14.15 -12.80 -6.28
C ALA A 154 -12.84 -13.09 -6.99
N LEU A 155 -11.74 -13.04 -6.24
CA LEU A 155 -10.41 -13.45 -6.66
C LEU A 155 -10.06 -14.76 -5.94
N LEU A 156 -9.87 -15.82 -6.71
CA LEU A 156 -9.31 -17.07 -6.21
C LEU A 156 -7.80 -17.02 -6.39
N ILE A 157 -7.07 -17.05 -5.30
CA ILE A 157 -5.61 -16.98 -5.30
C ILE A 157 -5.08 -18.32 -4.83
N ARG A 158 -4.25 -18.94 -5.65
CA ARG A 158 -3.50 -20.13 -5.31
C ARG A 158 -2.06 -19.77 -5.06
N THR A 159 -1.54 -20.23 -3.92
CA THR A 159 -0.11 -20.12 -3.61
C THR A 159 0.63 -21.35 -4.14
N LYS A 160 1.91 -21.19 -4.45
CA LYS A 160 2.78 -22.28 -4.87
C LYS A 160 2.84 -23.35 -3.76
N GLN A 161 2.46 -24.56 -4.08
CA GLN A 161 2.45 -25.71 -3.18
C GLN A 161 3.37 -26.80 -3.69
N GLY A 162 3.82 -27.66 -2.80
CA GLY A 162 4.54 -28.88 -3.16
C GLY A 162 3.64 -29.87 -3.88
N GLY A 163 4.23 -30.71 -4.74
CA GLY A 163 3.55 -31.83 -5.39
C GLY A 163 4.06 -33.16 -4.85
N TYR A 164 3.20 -34.21 -4.87
CA TYR A 164 3.66 -35.58 -4.61
C TYR A 164 4.60 -36.05 -5.72
N ASN A 165 5.59 -36.85 -5.37
CA ASN A 165 6.61 -37.35 -6.29
C ASN A 165 7.29 -36.25 -7.12
N THR A 166 7.42 -35.07 -6.53
CA THR A 166 8.05 -33.93 -7.19
C THR A 166 9.39 -33.65 -6.51
N PRO A 167 10.51 -33.61 -7.27
CA PRO A 167 11.80 -33.25 -6.71
C PRO A 167 11.76 -31.86 -6.06
N MET A 168 12.58 -31.69 -5.01
CA MET A 168 12.70 -30.42 -4.35
C MET A 168 13.19 -29.34 -5.32
N ARG A 169 12.46 -28.23 -5.39
CA ARG A 169 12.84 -27.05 -6.15
C ARG A 169 13.07 -25.89 -5.18
N ILE A 170 14.21 -25.24 -5.33
CA ILE A 170 14.58 -24.04 -4.58
C ILE A 170 14.58 -22.87 -5.55
N THR A 171 13.95 -21.77 -5.14
CA THR A 171 13.96 -20.50 -5.88
C THR A 171 14.45 -19.41 -4.96
N VAL A 172 15.39 -18.61 -5.42
CA VAL A 172 15.90 -17.42 -4.74
C VAL A 172 15.63 -16.24 -5.66
N ASP A 173 14.94 -15.25 -5.14
CA ASP A 173 14.57 -14.04 -5.87
C ASP A 173 15.16 -12.84 -5.14
N MET A 174 15.83 -11.95 -5.88
CA MET A 174 16.34 -10.69 -5.36
C MET A 174 16.05 -9.59 -6.36
N GLU A 175 15.46 -8.51 -5.89
CA GLU A 175 15.13 -7.34 -6.68
C GLU A 175 15.60 -6.11 -5.92
N SER A 176 16.27 -5.16 -6.59
CA SER A 176 16.66 -3.88 -6.03
C SER A 176 16.47 -2.78 -7.06
N GLY A 177 16.03 -1.61 -6.63
CA GLY A 177 15.81 -0.48 -7.50
C GLY A 177 15.63 0.82 -6.76
N VAL A 178 15.42 1.85 -7.53
CA VAL A 178 15.19 3.21 -7.05
C VAL A 178 13.84 3.70 -7.58
N SER A 179 13.00 4.15 -6.67
CA SER A 179 11.73 4.78 -7.01
C SER A 179 11.92 6.29 -7.07
N PHE A 180 11.41 6.91 -8.11
CA PHE A 180 11.45 8.36 -8.29
C PHE A 180 10.07 8.95 -8.08
N ALA A 181 10.00 10.19 -7.57
CA ALA A 181 8.77 10.95 -7.56
C ALA A 181 8.28 11.17 -9.00
N GLY A 182 7.15 10.57 -9.36
CA GLY A 182 6.60 10.71 -10.70
C GLY A 182 6.11 12.13 -10.96
N ARG A 183 5.20 12.62 -10.14
CA ARG A 183 4.66 13.98 -10.21
C ARG A 183 4.39 14.49 -8.81
N VAL A 184 5.20 15.41 -8.36
CA VAL A 184 4.96 16.16 -7.13
C VAL A 184 4.28 17.47 -7.52
N SER A 185 3.21 17.83 -6.80
CA SER A 185 2.56 19.14 -7.01
C SER A 185 3.60 20.26 -6.89
N GLU A 186 3.55 21.20 -7.80
CA GLU A 186 4.38 22.39 -7.73
C GLU A 186 3.72 23.41 -6.82
N TRP A 187 4.50 24.06 -5.99
CA TRP A 187 4.08 25.19 -5.18
C TRP A 187 4.43 26.46 -5.88
N VAL A 188 3.51 27.41 -5.80
CA VAL A 188 3.76 28.76 -6.29
C VAL A 188 4.77 29.42 -5.35
N ASN A 189 5.83 30.01 -5.90
CA ASN A 189 6.80 30.77 -5.12
C ASN A 189 6.18 32.05 -4.56
N GLY A 190 6.87 32.71 -3.64
CA GLY A 190 6.36 33.88 -2.94
C GLY A 190 6.02 35.06 -3.85
N VAL A 191 6.84 35.29 -4.90
CA VAL A 191 6.63 36.39 -5.86
C VAL A 191 5.37 36.16 -6.66
N ASP A 192 5.22 34.96 -7.24
CA ASP A 192 4.07 34.62 -8.07
C ASP A 192 2.80 34.56 -7.23
N TYR A 193 2.88 34.00 -6.00
CA TYR A 193 1.75 34.00 -5.07
C TYR A 193 1.27 35.43 -4.77
N ALA A 194 2.20 36.34 -4.47
CA ALA A 194 1.84 37.74 -4.15
C ALA A 194 1.20 38.44 -5.34
N ARG A 195 1.72 38.24 -6.57
CA ARG A 195 1.13 38.78 -7.80
C ARG A 195 -0.24 38.23 -8.06
N MET A 196 -0.40 36.90 -8.06
CA MET A 196 -1.71 36.25 -8.28
C MET A 196 -2.75 36.69 -7.25
N ASN A 197 -2.34 36.86 -5.98
CA ASN A 197 -3.24 37.34 -4.93
C ASN A 197 -3.68 38.77 -5.20
N ASN A 198 -2.74 39.67 -5.55
CA ASN A 198 -3.07 41.06 -5.91
C ASN A 198 -3.99 41.13 -7.10
N ASP A 199 -3.76 40.34 -8.16
CA ASP A 199 -4.60 40.26 -9.35
C ASP A 199 -6.02 39.80 -9.00
N ALA A 200 -6.15 38.75 -8.19
CA ALA A 200 -7.44 38.23 -7.74
C ALA A 200 -8.21 39.27 -6.91
N ARG A 201 -7.52 40.03 -6.05
CA ARG A 201 -8.11 41.09 -5.25
C ARG A 201 -8.58 42.28 -6.12
N ALA A 202 -7.76 42.68 -7.08
CA ALA A 202 -8.09 43.73 -8.03
C ALA A 202 -9.36 43.40 -8.84
N VAL A 203 -9.46 42.15 -9.33
CA VAL A 203 -10.69 41.67 -10.04
C VAL A 203 -11.90 41.69 -9.11
N SER A 204 -11.72 41.45 -7.82
CA SER A 204 -12.79 41.45 -6.81
C SER A 204 -13.07 42.83 -6.22
N GLY A 205 -12.40 43.88 -6.68
CA GLY A 205 -12.60 45.28 -6.21
C GLY A 205 -11.97 45.59 -4.85
N TYR A 206 -11.01 44.75 -4.39
CA TYR A 206 -10.28 45.01 -3.16
C TYR A 206 -8.90 45.63 -3.45
N ASP A 207 -8.40 46.38 -2.48
CA ASP A 207 -7.04 46.94 -2.54
C ASP A 207 -5.97 45.82 -2.60
N VAL A 208 -4.82 46.14 -3.19
CA VAL A 208 -3.67 45.24 -3.24
C VAL A 208 -3.18 44.89 -1.83
N LEU A 209 -2.89 43.63 -1.61
CA LEU A 209 -2.39 43.14 -0.31
C LEU A 209 -0.87 43.26 -0.19
N PHE A 210 -0.16 43.02 -1.28
CA PHE A 210 1.29 43.01 -1.33
C PHE A 210 1.80 44.21 -2.11
N ALA A 211 2.49 45.13 -1.42
CA ALA A 211 3.14 46.28 -2.05
C ALA A 211 4.31 45.83 -2.94
N PRO A 212 4.79 46.66 -3.90
CA PRO A 212 5.89 46.30 -4.78
C PRO A 212 7.19 45.93 -4.02
N GLU A 213 7.44 46.57 -2.88
CA GLU A 213 8.60 46.32 -2.01
C GLU A 213 8.51 44.90 -1.42
N ALA A 214 7.33 44.45 -1.02
CA ALA A 214 7.11 43.10 -0.51
C ALA A 214 7.36 42.05 -1.59
N ILE A 215 6.86 42.28 -2.80
CA ILE A 215 7.05 41.39 -3.96
C ILE A 215 8.55 41.29 -4.28
N SER A 216 9.28 42.44 -4.25
CA SER A 216 10.73 42.48 -4.45
C SER A 216 11.47 41.73 -3.31
N GLY A 217 11.00 41.90 -2.07
CA GLY A 217 11.54 41.21 -0.90
C GLY A 217 11.45 39.67 -1.01
N PHE A 218 10.31 39.16 -1.44
CA PHE A 218 10.13 37.71 -1.70
C PHE A 218 11.08 37.17 -2.80
N GLY A 219 11.49 38.03 -3.72
CA GLY A 219 12.44 37.68 -4.77
C GLY A 219 13.82 37.28 -4.26
N LYS A 220 14.18 37.58 -3.00
CA LYS A 220 15.43 37.13 -2.37
C LYS A 220 15.46 35.64 -2.12
N ASN A 221 14.30 34.97 -2.12
CA ASN A 221 14.14 33.54 -1.88
C ASN A 221 14.74 33.07 -0.55
N ASP A 222 14.65 33.90 0.50
CA ASP A 222 15.13 33.57 1.83
C ASP A 222 13.98 33.03 2.69
N PRO A 223 14.00 31.76 3.11
CA PRO A 223 12.96 31.18 3.95
C PRO A 223 13.02 31.66 5.41
N TYR A 224 14.10 32.32 5.82
CA TYR A 224 14.34 32.81 7.17
C TYR A 224 14.14 34.32 7.32
N ASP A 225 13.90 35.03 6.22
CA ASP A 225 13.67 36.48 6.24
C ASP A 225 12.45 36.80 7.12
N MET A 226 12.66 37.61 8.15
CA MET A 226 11.62 37.98 9.11
C MET A 226 10.57 38.92 8.50
N GLN A 227 10.87 39.61 7.41
CA GLN A 227 9.96 40.56 6.79
C GLN A 227 9.30 39.98 5.53
N TYR A 228 10.06 39.28 4.70
CA TYR A 228 9.61 38.77 3.41
C TYR A 228 10.02 37.32 3.20
N PRO A 229 9.56 36.39 4.03
CA PRO A 229 9.89 34.98 3.91
C PRO A 229 9.40 34.39 2.60
N ASN A 230 10.21 33.51 2.00
CA ASN A 230 9.80 32.75 0.83
C ASN A 230 10.30 31.29 0.98
N VAL A 231 9.39 30.42 1.40
CA VAL A 231 9.69 29.06 1.80
C VAL A 231 9.40 28.07 0.68
N ASP A 232 10.44 27.41 0.15
CA ASP A 232 10.25 26.27 -0.76
C ASP A 232 10.04 24.97 0.02
N TYR A 233 8.78 24.73 0.38
CA TYR A 233 8.38 23.52 1.11
C TYR A 233 8.71 22.24 0.34
N LYS A 234 8.68 22.24 -1.01
CA LYS A 234 8.97 21.06 -1.82
C LYS A 234 10.40 20.59 -1.60
N SER A 235 11.36 21.49 -1.73
CA SER A 235 12.78 21.17 -1.57
C SER A 235 13.12 20.78 -0.13
N LEU A 236 12.44 21.36 0.86
CA LEU A 236 12.69 21.10 2.27
C LEU A 236 12.12 19.76 2.73
N MET A 237 10.98 19.32 2.19
CA MET A 237 10.22 18.20 2.73
C MET A 237 10.36 16.92 1.90
N TYR A 238 10.74 17.01 0.61
CA TYR A 238 10.80 15.84 -0.26
C TYR A 238 12.19 15.53 -0.79
N LYS A 239 12.48 14.24 -0.90
CA LYS A 239 13.58 13.68 -1.70
C LYS A 239 13.10 13.47 -3.14
N ASN A 240 14.04 13.38 -4.07
CA ASN A 240 13.72 13.06 -5.46
C ASN A 240 13.51 11.56 -5.68
N SER A 241 14.08 10.73 -4.81
CA SER A 241 14.05 9.28 -4.95
C SER A 241 14.23 8.55 -3.62
N TYR A 242 13.85 7.29 -3.58
CA TYR A 242 14.08 6.39 -2.46
C TYR A 242 14.38 4.96 -2.94
N PRO A 243 15.13 4.17 -2.16
CA PRO A 243 15.44 2.79 -2.50
C PRO A 243 14.25 1.88 -2.22
N ILE A 244 14.12 0.83 -3.04
CA ILE A 244 13.24 -0.30 -2.81
C ILE A 244 14.02 -1.58 -3.04
N SER A 245 13.91 -2.54 -2.14
CA SER A 245 14.61 -3.82 -2.21
C SER A 245 13.71 -4.94 -1.75
N ARG A 246 13.81 -6.07 -2.40
CA ARG A 246 13.08 -7.27 -2.09
C ARG A 246 13.99 -8.47 -2.22
N ALA A 247 13.85 -9.41 -1.29
CA ALA A 247 14.52 -10.69 -1.34
C ALA A 247 13.58 -11.80 -0.88
N GLY A 248 13.67 -12.95 -1.50
CA GLY A 248 12.87 -14.11 -1.15
C GLY A 248 13.59 -15.42 -1.41
N VAL A 249 13.24 -16.40 -0.61
CA VAL A 249 13.63 -17.79 -0.82
C VAL A 249 12.41 -18.67 -0.67
N SER A 250 12.23 -19.60 -1.58
CA SER A 250 11.17 -20.60 -1.49
C SER A 250 11.69 -21.98 -1.87
N PHE A 251 11.15 -23.00 -1.23
CA PHE A 251 11.38 -24.38 -1.62
C PHE A 251 10.07 -25.16 -1.52
N TYR A 252 9.86 -26.04 -2.47
CA TYR A 252 8.70 -26.92 -2.54
C TYR A 252 9.05 -28.23 -3.23
N GLY A 253 8.37 -29.28 -2.82
CA GLY A 253 8.58 -30.63 -3.34
C GLY A 253 7.73 -31.64 -2.59
N GLY A 254 8.03 -32.92 -2.79
CA GLY A 254 7.43 -33.99 -2.02
C GLY A 254 7.79 -35.37 -2.52
N GLY A 255 7.72 -36.32 -1.61
CA GLY A 255 7.83 -37.74 -1.86
C GLY A 255 6.47 -38.38 -2.16
N ASN A 256 6.40 -39.70 -2.01
CA ASN A 256 5.18 -40.47 -2.31
C ASN A 256 4.00 -40.12 -1.39
N SER A 257 4.30 -39.86 -0.12
CA SER A 257 3.27 -39.70 0.93
C SER A 257 3.20 -38.31 1.54
N VAL A 258 4.23 -37.48 1.33
CA VAL A 258 4.31 -36.14 1.93
C VAL A 258 4.68 -35.14 0.86
N LYS A 259 4.00 -34.01 0.81
CA LYS A 259 4.35 -32.83 0.02
C LYS A 259 4.50 -31.63 0.96
N TYR A 260 5.41 -30.74 0.60
CA TYR A 260 5.74 -29.57 1.41
C TYR A 260 6.04 -28.36 0.57
N SER A 261 5.81 -27.19 1.14
CA SER A 261 6.21 -25.90 0.60
C SER A 261 6.63 -24.98 1.73
N PHE A 262 7.59 -24.11 1.43
CA PHE A 262 8.02 -23.04 2.32
C PHE A 262 8.41 -21.83 1.48
N ALA A 263 8.07 -20.65 1.97
CA ALA A 263 8.54 -19.39 1.38
C ALA A 263 8.76 -18.36 2.47
N LEU A 264 9.89 -17.64 2.35
CA LEU A 264 10.24 -16.50 3.18
C LEU A 264 10.55 -15.33 2.23
N ASN A 265 9.88 -14.19 2.42
CA ASN A 265 10.13 -13.00 1.63
C ASN A 265 10.23 -11.78 2.53
N GLY A 266 11.12 -10.87 2.16
CA GLY A 266 11.32 -9.56 2.76
C GLY A 266 11.21 -8.45 1.71
N LEU A 267 10.59 -7.35 2.06
CA LEU A 267 10.52 -6.13 1.29
C LEU A 267 10.91 -4.96 2.17
N TYR A 268 11.77 -4.10 1.67
CA TYR A 268 12.10 -2.80 2.23
C TYR A 268 11.82 -1.71 1.19
N SER A 269 11.21 -0.63 1.63
CA SER A 269 10.97 0.57 0.84
C SER A 269 11.28 1.79 1.69
N GLY A 270 12.15 2.65 1.19
CA GLY A 270 12.30 4.00 1.72
C GLY A 270 11.06 4.84 1.43
N ASP A 271 11.16 6.13 1.72
CA ASP A 271 10.10 7.12 1.48
C ASP A 271 10.67 8.40 0.86
N LEU A 272 9.82 9.15 0.19
CA LEU A 272 10.14 10.45 -0.39
C LEU A 272 10.34 11.55 0.66
N VAL A 273 9.92 11.36 1.88
CA VAL A 273 10.03 12.35 2.96
C VAL A 273 11.47 12.61 3.33
N LYS A 274 11.86 13.90 3.39
CA LYS A 274 13.21 14.37 3.66
C LYS A 274 13.33 14.82 5.11
N GLY A 275 14.16 14.13 5.88
CA GLY A 275 14.46 14.52 7.27
C GLY A 275 13.42 14.02 8.30
N GLY A 276 13.64 14.37 9.57
CA GLY A 276 12.81 13.91 10.67
C GLY A 276 13.07 12.45 11.06
N SER A 277 12.12 11.85 11.74
CA SER A 277 12.11 10.40 11.97
C SER A 277 12.01 9.72 10.63
N GLN A 278 12.94 8.80 10.36
CA GLN A 278 12.98 8.09 9.07
C GLN A 278 11.62 7.47 8.77
N SER A 279 11.05 7.86 7.63
CA SER A 279 9.88 7.20 7.09
C SER A 279 10.35 6.03 6.25
N ASP A 280 9.89 4.84 6.56
CA ASP A 280 10.23 3.62 5.87
C ASP A 280 9.13 2.56 6.01
N PHE A 281 9.13 1.63 5.09
CA PHE A 281 8.24 0.49 5.09
C PHE A 281 9.04 -0.81 4.98
N SER A 282 8.77 -1.73 5.88
CA SER A 282 9.34 -3.09 5.85
C SER A 282 8.23 -4.12 5.98
N LYS A 283 8.33 -5.17 5.19
CA LYS A 283 7.37 -6.28 5.19
C LYS A 283 8.11 -7.61 5.12
N PHE A 284 7.72 -8.55 5.98
CA PHE A 284 8.20 -9.93 5.98
C PHE A 284 7.02 -10.87 5.88
N THR A 285 7.11 -11.86 5.02
CA THR A 285 6.10 -12.91 4.87
C THR A 285 6.73 -14.28 4.98
N ILE A 286 6.09 -15.16 5.76
CA ILE A 286 6.46 -16.57 5.87
C ILE A 286 5.22 -17.37 5.49
N SER A 287 5.37 -18.33 4.60
CA SER A 287 4.32 -19.28 4.24
C SER A 287 4.88 -20.69 4.26
N THR A 288 4.14 -21.60 4.81
CA THR A 288 4.48 -23.03 4.81
C THR A 288 3.25 -23.86 4.56
N GLY A 289 3.38 -24.90 3.79
CA GLY A 289 2.36 -25.90 3.55
C GLY A 289 2.93 -27.30 3.72
N LEU A 290 2.18 -28.16 4.37
CA LEU A 290 2.49 -29.56 4.56
C LEU A 290 1.24 -30.38 4.30
N ALA A 291 1.32 -31.41 3.46
CA ALA A 291 0.24 -32.38 3.37
C ALA A 291 0.79 -33.80 3.30
N ALA A 292 0.08 -34.69 3.96
CA ALA A 292 0.47 -36.09 4.08
C ALA A 292 -0.70 -37.03 3.75
N LYS A 293 -0.41 -38.07 2.97
CA LYS A 293 -1.31 -39.19 2.74
C LYS A 293 -1.17 -40.21 3.87
N ILE A 294 -2.31 -40.52 4.50
CA ILE A 294 -2.42 -41.54 5.53
C ILE A 294 -3.14 -42.72 4.91
N GLY A 295 -2.36 -43.75 4.56
CA GLY A 295 -2.87 -44.85 3.77
C GLY A 295 -3.28 -44.39 2.35
N ARG A 296 -4.30 -45.03 1.79
CA ARG A 296 -4.75 -44.73 0.42
C ARG A 296 -5.98 -43.83 0.32
N TYR A 297 -6.63 -43.57 1.44
CA TYR A 297 -7.94 -42.90 1.45
C TYR A 297 -7.94 -41.54 2.12
N ILE A 298 -6.94 -41.21 2.93
CA ILE A 298 -6.94 -39.99 3.73
C ILE A 298 -5.73 -39.14 3.35
N GLU A 299 -5.96 -37.85 3.11
CA GLU A 299 -4.91 -36.84 3.01
C GLU A 299 -5.21 -35.75 4.04
N VAL A 300 -4.23 -35.43 4.87
CA VAL A 300 -4.28 -34.34 5.85
C VAL A 300 -3.32 -33.24 5.40
N GLY A 301 -3.80 -32.02 5.41
CA GLY A 301 -2.99 -30.84 5.03
C GLY A 301 -3.07 -29.72 6.06
N VAL A 302 -1.97 -29.00 6.21
CA VAL A 302 -1.89 -27.78 7.02
C VAL A 302 -1.13 -26.74 6.23
N ASP A 303 -1.75 -25.57 6.01
CA ASP A 303 -1.13 -24.40 5.45
C ASP A 303 -1.10 -23.28 6.49
N PHE A 304 0.07 -22.70 6.69
CA PHE A 304 0.27 -21.55 7.57
C PHE A 304 0.91 -20.41 6.79
N SER A 305 0.40 -19.21 6.97
CA SER A 305 1.00 -17.99 6.42
C SER A 305 0.96 -16.88 7.46
N THR A 306 2.04 -16.17 7.60
CA THR A 306 2.13 -14.98 8.46
C THR A 306 2.79 -13.84 7.74
N LEU A 307 2.35 -12.64 8.07
CA LEU A 307 2.91 -11.40 7.60
C LEU A 307 3.18 -10.48 8.78
N LEU A 308 4.37 -9.89 8.76
CA LEU A 308 4.79 -8.82 9.66
C LEU A 308 5.10 -7.60 8.81
N SER A 309 4.46 -6.48 9.07
CA SER A 309 4.73 -5.22 8.39
C SER A 309 4.97 -4.12 9.40
N PHE A 310 5.94 -3.29 9.11
CA PHE A 310 6.32 -2.12 9.89
C PHE A 310 6.30 -0.92 8.95
N ASN A 311 5.48 0.05 9.29
CA ASN A 311 5.39 1.31 8.56
C ASN A 311 5.68 2.45 9.53
N ARG A 312 6.76 3.18 9.32
CA ARG A 312 7.12 4.35 10.09
C ARG A 312 6.86 5.59 9.25
N TYR A 313 6.26 6.60 9.85
CA TYR A 313 5.96 7.87 9.19
C TYR A 313 5.98 9.04 10.16
N THR A 314 6.14 10.23 9.60
CA THR A 314 6.16 11.49 10.35
C THR A 314 4.76 11.85 10.82
N ARG A 315 4.65 12.87 11.68
CA ARG A 315 3.37 13.41 12.13
C ARG A 315 2.79 14.51 11.24
N VAL A 316 3.44 14.83 10.15
CA VAL A 316 2.98 15.85 9.21
C VAL A 316 1.65 15.44 8.58
N ASP A 317 0.66 16.32 8.63
CA ASP A 317 -0.54 16.18 7.82
C ASP A 317 -0.28 16.72 6.41
N TRP A 318 -0.04 15.81 5.49
CA TRP A 318 0.32 16.11 4.12
C TRP A 318 -0.83 16.73 3.29
N ASN A 319 -2.05 16.68 3.75
CA ASN A 319 -3.15 17.37 3.12
C ASN A 319 -3.19 18.85 3.53
N SER A 320 -2.98 19.11 4.81
CA SER A 320 -3.07 20.46 5.35
C SER A 320 -1.87 21.32 4.98
N TYR A 321 -0.65 20.77 4.90
CA TYR A 321 0.51 21.60 4.56
C TYR A 321 0.49 22.13 3.12
N ARG A 322 -0.20 21.47 2.21
CA ARG A 322 -0.29 21.86 0.79
C ARG A 322 -0.95 23.22 0.59
N ILE A 323 -1.72 23.69 1.56
CA ILE A 323 -2.44 24.96 1.49
C ILE A 323 -1.67 26.13 2.09
N VAL A 324 -0.49 25.89 2.70
CA VAL A 324 0.31 26.94 3.31
C VAL A 324 1.11 27.68 2.21
N PRO A 325 0.83 28.98 2.00
CA PRO A 325 1.58 29.77 1.04
C PRO A 325 3.04 29.95 1.46
N ALA A 326 3.94 30.06 0.49
CA ALA A 326 5.38 30.25 0.70
C ALA A 326 5.72 31.49 1.56
N VAL A 327 4.85 32.48 1.58
CA VAL A 327 5.01 33.78 2.22
C VAL A 327 4.33 33.91 3.58
N SER A 328 3.79 32.82 4.13
CA SER A 328 2.92 32.90 5.32
C SER A 328 3.66 33.29 6.59
N PHE A 329 4.88 32.80 6.77
CA PHE A 329 5.72 33.05 7.95
C PHE A 329 7.17 32.58 7.66
N PRO A 330 8.17 33.12 8.38
CA PRO A 330 9.54 32.62 8.30
C PRO A 330 9.62 31.19 8.81
N LEU A 331 10.49 30.37 8.21
CA LEU A 331 10.63 28.96 8.57
C LEU A 331 11.05 28.78 10.02
N THR A 332 12.02 29.59 10.46
CA THR A 332 12.48 29.74 11.86
C THR A 332 12.70 31.20 12.19
N MET A 333 12.55 31.52 13.47
CA MET A 333 12.67 32.89 14.00
C MET A 333 13.86 33.04 14.97
N GLY A 334 14.83 32.12 14.89
CA GLY A 334 16.00 32.08 15.77
C GLY A 334 15.96 30.95 16.78
N THR A 335 16.73 31.09 17.83
CA THR A 335 16.81 30.14 18.96
C THR A 335 16.61 30.89 20.28
N VAL A 336 16.10 30.19 21.29
CA VAL A 336 15.99 30.78 22.64
C VAL A 336 17.37 31.01 23.23
N GLU A 337 17.69 32.29 23.50
CA GLU A 337 18.93 32.70 24.12
C GLU A 337 18.75 32.81 25.66
N SER A 338 19.87 32.76 26.39
CA SER A 338 19.88 32.91 27.85
C SER A 338 19.32 34.28 28.28
N GLY A 339 18.24 34.28 29.06
CA GLY A 339 17.66 35.49 29.65
C GLY A 339 16.38 36.00 29.00
N SER A 340 15.76 35.26 28.10
CA SER A 340 14.58 35.72 27.37
C SER A 340 13.26 35.76 28.19
N ALA A 341 13.11 34.97 29.27
CA ALA A 341 12.03 35.13 30.27
C ALA A 341 12.27 34.23 31.51
N GLU A 342 11.71 34.61 32.67
CA GLU A 342 11.66 33.74 33.85
C GLU A 342 10.84 32.48 33.57
N GLY A 343 11.49 31.33 33.67
CA GLY A 343 10.89 30.00 33.38
C GLY A 343 11.38 29.28 32.13
N ASP A 344 12.22 29.91 31.31
CA ASP A 344 12.71 29.35 30.02
C ASP A 344 14.01 28.55 30.15
N GLU A 345 14.53 28.29 31.34
CA GLU A 345 15.78 27.54 31.55
C GLU A 345 15.79 26.15 30.86
N GLY A 346 14.61 25.54 30.69
CA GLY A 346 14.46 24.27 29.97
C GLY A 346 14.41 24.37 28.43
N LEU A 347 14.35 25.58 27.87
CA LEU A 347 14.16 25.83 26.42
C LEU A 347 15.41 26.40 25.75
N LEU A 348 16.50 26.65 26.50
CA LEU A 348 17.76 27.17 25.96
C LEU A 348 18.24 26.39 24.74
N GLY A 349 18.57 27.10 23.67
CA GLY A 349 19.00 26.52 22.40
C GLY A 349 17.90 25.86 21.58
N THR A 350 16.63 25.95 22.02
CA THR A 350 15.50 25.43 21.24
C THR A 350 15.20 26.36 20.06
N THR A 351 15.03 25.78 18.88
CA THR A 351 14.64 26.52 17.68
C THR A 351 13.23 27.06 17.81
N ILE A 352 13.04 28.31 17.47
CA ILE A 352 11.75 28.99 17.39
C ILE A 352 11.25 28.91 15.96
N TYR A 353 10.06 28.38 15.75
CA TYR A 353 9.44 28.26 14.43
C TYR A 353 8.39 29.35 14.22
N GLY A 354 8.31 29.87 13.00
CA GLY A 354 7.27 30.83 12.63
C GLY A 354 5.93 30.12 12.37
N VAL A 355 4.84 30.75 12.82
CA VAL A 355 3.46 30.37 12.50
C VAL A 355 2.62 31.64 12.27
N SER A 356 1.41 31.52 11.70
CA SER A 356 0.47 32.62 11.59
C SER A 356 -0.87 32.26 12.18
N ARG A 357 -1.73 33.25 12.41
CA ARG A 357 -3.11 32.98 12.90
C ARG A 357 -3.92 32.12 11.94
N THR A 358 -3.70 32.31 10.62
CA THR A 358 -4.37 31.52 9.59
C THR A 358 -3.79 30.13 9.46
N PHE A 359 -2.46 29.98 9.67
CA PHE A 359 -1.73 28.72 9.59
C PHE A 359 -0.98 28.49 10.90
N PRO A 360 -1.65 27.89 11.92
CA PRO A 360 -1.10 27.76 13.26
C PRO A 360 -0.08 26.64 13.42
N ASP A 361 0.16 25.86 12.38
CA ASP A 361 1.12 24.76 12.37
C ASP A 361 2.28 25.04 11.42
N ASN A 362 3.50 24.84 11.91
CA ASN A 362 4.71 24.82 11.09
C ASN A 362 5.04 23.35 10.74
N TYR A 363 4.75 22.96 9.49
CA TYR A 363 4.91 21.56 9.07
C TYR A 363 6.35 21.11 8.96
N TYR A 364 7.30 22.05 8.80
CA TYR A 364 8.72 21.75 8.85
C TYR A 364 9.16 21.41 10.30
N ALA A 365 8.64 22.15 11.27
CA ALA A 365 8.85 21.85 12.69
C ALA A 365 8.26 20.48 13.06
N LEU A 366 7.04 20.18 12.60
CA LEU A 366 6.43 18.87 12.77
C LEU A 366 7.25 17.75 12.15
N LEU A 367 7.86 18.00 10.98
CA LEU A 367 8.73 17.06 10.32
C LEU A 367 10.01 16.79 11.11
N LYS A 368 10.63 17.84 11.62
CA LYS A 368 11.93 17.76 12.33
C LYS A 368 11.79 17.28 13.78
N GLU A 369 10.83 17.82 14.50
CA GLU A 369 10.72 17.65 15.94
C GLU A 369 9.46 16.97 16.40
N GLY A 370 8.40 16.95 15.57
CA GLY A 370 7.07 16.49 15.98
C GLY A 370 6.97 15.00 16.36
N GLY A 371 8.04 14.24 16.22
CA GLY A 371 8.07 12.82 16.55
C GLY A 371 7.69 11.91 15.36
N PHE A 372 7.15 10.74 15.67
CA PHE A 372 6.85 9.73 14.66
C PHE A 372 5.64 8.88 15.05
N ARG A 373 5.11 8.18 14.08
CA ARG A 373 4.17 7.05 14.25
C ARG A 373 4.77 5.80 13.61
N THR A 374 4.58 4.69 14.28
CA THR A 374 4.93 3.36 13.76
C THR A 374 3.68 2.50 13.79
N GLU A 375 3.28 2.07 12.62
CA GLU A 375 2.21 1.12 12.45
C GLU A 375 2.82 -0.28 12.26
N ARG A 376 2.35 -1.21 13.05
CA ARG A 376 2.76 -2.61 13.01
C ARG A 376 1.56 -3.46 12.67
N LEU A 377 1.68 -4.18 11.58
CA LEU A 377 0.67 -5.11 11.14
C LEU A 377 1.18 -6.54 11.28
N ARG A 378 0.37 -7.38 11.89
CA ARG A 378 0.62 -8.82 12.02
C ARG A 378 -0.60 -9.55 11.52
N THR A 379 -0.41 -10.45 10.56
CA THR A 379 -1.46 -11.31 10.05
C THR A 379 -1.01 -12.74 10.20
N GLY A 380 -1.85 -13.58 10.76
CA GLY A 380 -1.65 -15.03 10.83
C GLY A 380 -2.82 -15.74 10.18
N LEU A 381 -2.55 -16.67 9.29
CA LEU A 381 -3.53 -17.48 8.59
C LEU A 381 -3.14 -18.94 8.79
N LEU A 382 -4.04 -19.74 9.32
CA LEU A 382 -3.87 -21.18 9.47
C LEU A 382 -5.06 -21.88 8.83
N ASN A 383 -4.76 -22.84 7.97
CA ASN A 383 -5.76 -23.67 7.30
C ASN A 383 -5.38 -25.13 7.49
N ALA A 384 -6.26 -25.90 8.09
CA ALA A 384 -6.13 -27.35 8.21
C ALA A 384 -7.18 -28.02 7.35
N SER A 385 -6.82 -29.06 6.62
CA SER A 385 -7.72 -29.78 5.74
C SER A 385 -7.60 -31.30 5.90
N VAL A 386 -8.72 -31.97 5.79
CA VAL A 386 -8.80 -33.43 5.75
C VAL A 386 -9.60 -33.82 4.52
N ASN A 387 -8.97 -34.55 3.61
CA ASN A 387 -9.61 -35.10 2.42
C ASN A 387 -9.75 -36.61 2.61
N VAL A 388 -10.97 -37.12 2.47
CA VAL A 388 -11.25 -38.54 2.59
C VAL A 388 -11.85 -39.07 1.30
N ASP A 389 -11.20 -40.04 0.69
CA ASP A 389 -11.72 -40.79 -0.45
C ASP A 389 -12.65 -41.89 0.08
N LEU A 390 -13.95 -41.70 -0.07
CA LEU A 390 -14.99 -42.60 0.38
C LEU A 390 -15.35 -43.62 -0.70
N SER A 391 -14.48 -43.85 -1.69
CA SER A 391 -14.72 -44.80 -2.81
C SER A 391 -14.92 -46.24 -2.33
N TRP A 392 -14.50 -46.57 -1.13
CA TRP A 392 -14.78 -47.85 -0.48
C TRP A 392 -16.25 -48.00 -0.12
N LEU A 393 -16.97 -46.89 0.15
CA LEU A 393 -18.40 -46.87 0.42
C LEU A 393 -19.21 -46.71 -0.88
N LEU A 394 -18.84 -45.71 -1.69
CA LEU A 394 -19.48 -45.44 -2.97
C LEU A 394 -18.42 -44.91 -3.95
N LYS A 395 -18.19 -45.63 -5.09
CA LYS A 395 -17.23 -45.20 -6.09
C LYS A 395 -17.48 -43.77 -6.54
N GLY A 396 -16.49 -42.90 -6.40
CA GLY A 396 -16.54 -41.48 -6.79
C GLY A 396 -17.01 -40.55 -5.69
N LEU A 397 -17.32 -41.06 -4.48
CA LEU A 397 -17.65 -40.23 -3.34
C LEU A 397 -16.37 -39.74 -2.63
N LYS A 398 -16.30 -38.45 -2.35
CA LYS A 398 -15.21 -37.82 -1.62
C LYS A 398 -15.76 -36.81 -0.61
N SER A 399 -15.14 -36.76 0.57
CA SER A 399 -15.38 -35.74 1.58
C SER A 399 -14.15 -34.87 1.73
N ARG A 400 -14.37 -33.61 1.91
CA ARG A 400 -13.29 -32.65 2.20
C ARG A 400 -13.76 -31.67 3.28
N THR A 401 -13.02 -31.66 4.36
CA THR A 401 -13.25 -30.79 5.52
C THR A 401 -12.14 -29.77 5.62
N TRP A 402 -12.50 -28.51 5.89
CA TRP A 402 -11.54 -27.43 6.20
C TRP A 402 -11.87 -26.77 7.51
N LEU A 403 -10.84 -26.52 8.27
CA LEU A 403 -10.85 -25.64 9.42
C LEU A 403 -9.83 -24.52 9.17
N SER A 404 -10.29 -23.29 9.14
CA SER A 404 -9.45 -22.13 8.90
C SER A 404 -9.56 -21.11 10.02
N THR A 405 -8.46 -20.49 10.39
CA THR A 405 -8.46 -19.34 11.30
C THR A 405 -7.57 -18.24 10.76
N SER A 406 -8.04 -17.02 10.91
CA SER A 406 -7.29 -15.81 10.58
C SER A 406 -7.20 -14.90 11.79
N ASN A 407 -6.04 -14.30 11.97
CA ASN A 407 -5.80 -13.29 12.99
C ASN A 407 -5.10 -12.11 12.33
N PHE A 408 -5.70 -10.94 12.45
CA PHE A 408 -5.18 -9.68 11.98
C PHE A 408 -5.07 -8.72 13.17
N VAL A 409 -3.86 -8.24 13.43
CA VAL A 409 -3.59 -7.28 14.51
C VAL A 409 -2.82 -6.10 13.93
N GLN A 410 -3.41 -4.93 14.03
CA GLN A 410 -2.77 -3.67 13.70
C GLN A 410 -2.56 -2.88 14.99
N THR A 411 -1.33 -2.47 15.24
CA THR A 411 -0.96 -1.66 16.40
C THR A 411 -0.26 -0.40 15.94
N THR A 412 -0.74 0.76 16.35
CA THR A 412 -0.10 2.04 16.09
C THR A 412 0.51 2.56 17.39
N VAL A 413 1.82 2.78 17.36
CA VAL A 413 2.60 3.40 18.44
C VAL A 413 3.15 4.71 17.95
N GLY A 414 3.06 5.74 18.72
CA GLY A 414 3.58 7.05 18.34
C GLY A 414 4.33 7.75 19.45
N LYS A 415 5.22 8.65 19.04
CA LYS A 415 5.83 9.66 19.88
C LYS A 415 5.36 11.02 19.38
N SER A 416 4.73 11.78 20.26
CA SER A 416 4.31 13.15 20.00
C SER A 416 5.23 14.09 20.74
N ASN A 417 5.90 14.96 20.04
CA ASN A 417 6.66 16.05 20.62
C ASN A 417 6.00 17.36 20.19
N ASP A 418 6.00 18.32 21.09
CA ASP A 418 5.65 19.70 20.76
C ASP A 418 6.94 20.45 20.35
N TYR A 419 6.77 21.52 19.62
CA TYR A 419 7.83 22.42 19.19
C TYR A 419 7.49 23.84 19.60
N LEU A 420 8.50 24.70 19.76
CA LEU A 420 8.31 26.09 20.11
C LEU A 420 7.97 26.88 18.85
N ALA A 421 6.83 27.57 18.86
CA ALA A 421 6.40 28.41 17.75
C ALA A 421 5.87 29.74 18.23
N PHE A 422 6.16 30.80 17.45
CA PHE A 422 5.65 32.13 17.69
C PHE A 422 4.83 32.63 16.51
N TYR A 423 3.79 33.37 16.82
CA TYR A 423 3.02 34.08 15.80
C TYR A 423 3.87 35.19 15.18
N TRP A 424 3.91 35.18 13.86
CA TRP A 424 4.54 36.22 13.08
C TRP A 424 3.47 37.10 12.43
N GLU A 425 3.60 38.42 12.62
CA GLU A 425 2.67 39.40 12.05
C GLU A 425 3.42 40.50 11.32
N ARG A 426 3.17 40.60 10.02
CA ARG A 426 3.88 41.49 9.10
C ARG A 426 3.47 42.96 9.24
N THR A 427 2.22 43.24 9.62
CA THR A 427 1.62 44.59 9.53
C THR A 427 2.15 45.57 10.55
N THR A 428 2.75 45.15 11.65
CA THR A 428 3.16 46.04 12.74
C THR A 428 4.67 46.24 12.82
N GLY A 429 5.49 45.46 12.10
CA GLY A 429 6.95 45.48 12.27
C GLY A 429 7.41 45.15 13.67
N LYS A 430 6.51 44.74 14.54
CA LYS A 430 6.80 44.27 15.89
C LYS A 430 6.57 42.77 15.92
N ASP A 431 7.56 42.06 16.42
CA ASP A 431 7.45 40.65 16.75
C ASP A 431 6.37 40.48 17.81
N LEU A 432 5.15 40.23 17.43
CA LEU A 432 4.11 39.84 18.35
C LEU A 432 4.39 38.41 18.80
N ILE A 433 5.20 38.33 19.85
CA ILE A 433 5.53 37.11 20.50
C ILE A 433 4.31 36.71 21.36
N SER A 434 3.40 35.93 20.76
CA SER A 434 2.49 35.14 21.55
C SER A 434 2.95 33.70 21.49
N THR A 435 3.41 33.20 22.62
CA THR A 435 3.79 31.80 22.77
C THR A 435 2.60 30.91 22.40
N HIS A 436 2.78 30.12 21.36
CA HIS A 436 1.82 29.11 21.01
C HIS A 436 2.50 27.75 21.02
N LYS A 437 2.16 26.95 22.02
CA LYS A 437 2.60 25.56 22.19
C LYS A 437 4.08 25.38 22.50
N GLY A 438 4.50 25.76 23.68
CA GLY A 438 5.88 25.56 24.13
C GLY A 438 6.05 24.66 25.33
N SER A 439 5.40 23.51 25.41
CA SER A 439 5.87 22.51 26.35
C SER A 439 6.61 21.42 25.58
N LYS A 440 7.82 21.07 26.00
CA LYS A 440 8.54 19.88 25.56
C LYS A 440 7.83 18.60 26.03
N ALA A 441 6.50 18.58 25.99
CA ALA A 441 5.74 17.39 26.33
C ALA A 441 6.02 16.32 25.28
N SER A 442 6.74 15.31 25.67
CA SER A 442 7.05 14.15 24.86
C SER A 442 6.30 12.96 25.41
N GLY A 443 5.25 12.57 24.72
CA GLY A 443 4.49 11.37 25.05
C GLY A 443 4.80 10.25 24.05
N LYS A 444 5.23 9.09 24.55
CA LYS A 444 5.27 7.86 23.75
C LYS A 444 4.19 6.92 24.27
N GLY A 445 3.32 6.46 23.40
CA GLY A 445 2.26 5.56 23.80
C GLY A 445 1.67 4.77 22.64
N MET A 446 0.86 3.81 22.99
CA MET A 446 0.01 3.12 22.02
C MET A 446 -1.15 4.05 21.67
N LEU A 447 -1.27 4.40 20.39
CA LEU A 447 -2.33 5.29 19.89
C LEU A 447 -3.60 4.51 19.58
N SER A 448 -3.45 3.32 19.00
CA SER A 448 -4.58 2.46 18.67
C SER A 448 -4.15 1.00 18.50
N GLN A 449 -5.06 0.10 18.77
CA GLN A 449 -4.94 -1.31 18.41
C GLN A 449 -6.26 -1.76 17.80
N TYR A 450 -6.17 -2.46 16.70
CA TYR A 450 -7.28 -3.06 16.01
C TYR A 450 -6.99 -4.54 15.78
N THR A 451 -7.96 -5.39 16.13
CA THR A 451 -7.83 -6.85 16.00
C THR A 451 -9.05 -7.41 15.32
N VAL A 452 -8.84 -8.23 14.30
CA VAL A 452 -9.89 -9.03 13.66
C VAL A 452 -9.48 -10.48 13.71
N GLN A 453 -10.41 -11.31 14.11
CA GLN A 453 -10.24 -12.77 14.11
C GLN A 453 -11.35 -13.39 13.28
N GLY A 454 -10.99 -14.38 12.49
CA GLY A 454 -11.92 -15.17 11.70
C GLY A 454 -11.74 -16.66 12.00
N LEU A 455 -12.84 -17.36 12.09
CA LEU A 455 -12.88 -18.82 12.15
C LEU A 455 -13.82 -19.31 11.06
N GLY A 456 -13.34 -20.24 10.24
CA GLY A 456 -14.11 -20.85 9.17
C GLY A 456 -14.10 -22.37 9.30
N PHE A 457 -15.26 -22.97 9.14
CA PHE A 457 -15.41 -24.41 9.01
C PHE A 457 -16.22 -24.68 7.74
N TYR A 458 -15.70 -25.58 6.91
CA TYR A 458 -16.35 -25.99 5.67
C TYR A 458 -16.27 -27.49 5.51
N GLU A 459 -17.37 -28.07 5.08
CA GLU A 459 -17.47 -29.46 4.70
C GLU A 459 -18.05 -29.59 3.30
N ARG A 460 -17.39 -30.39 2.46
CA ARG A 460 -17.86 -30.67 1.10
C ARG A 460 -17.91 -32.17 0.85
N LEU A 461 -19.08 -32.66 0.50
CA LEU A 461 -19.25 -33.95 -0.12
C LEU A 461 -19.36 -33.80 -1.62
N SER A 462 -18.57 -34.54 -2.37
CA SER A 462 -18.61 -34.57 -3.81
C SER A 462 -18.77 -35.99 -4.31
N TYR A 463 -19.60 -36.14 -5.32
CA TYR A 463 -19.81 -37.42 -6.01
C TYR A 463 -19.57 -37.21 -7.50
N ASP A 464 -18.62 -37.96 -8.05
CA ASP A 464 -18.22 -37.87 -9.44
C ASP A 464 -17.98 -39.27 -9.98
N ARG A 465 -18.81 -39.70 -10.95
CA ARG A 465 -18.72 -41.02 -11.50
C ARG A 465 -19.16 -41.06 -12.96
N LEU A 466 -18.37 -41.72 -13.76
CA LEU A 466 -18.70 -42.05 -15.16
C LEU A 466 -19.61 -43.25 -15.21
N PHE A 467 -20.79 -43.13 -15.81
CA PHE A 467 -21.72 -44.19 -16.11
C PHE A 467 -21.61 -44.54 -17.61
N GLY A 468 -20.81 -45.57 -17.93
CA GLY A 468 -20.54 -45.92 -19.30
C GLY A 468 -19.79 -44.79 -20.04
N LYS A 469 -20.41 -44.19 -21.06
CA LYS A 469 -19.89 -43.04 -21.81
C LYS A 469 -20.39 -41.70 -21.32
N HIS A 470 -21.22 -41.66 -20.27
CA HIS A 470 -21.86 -40.47 -19.70
C HIS A 470 -21.24 -40.13 -18.35
N ASN A 471 -20.99 -38.84 -18.14
CA ASN A 471 -20.48 -38.28 -16.87
C ASN A 471 -21.58 -37.49 -16.17
#